data_ed94954dad1405c402eb5066c809f124
#
_entry.id   ed94954dad1405c402eb5066c809f124
#
_cell.length_a   1.000
_cell.length_b   1.000
_cell.length_c   1.000
_cell.angle_alpha   90.00
_cell.angle_beta   90.00
_cell.angle_gamma   90.00
#
_symmetry.space_group_name_H-M   'P 1'
#
loop_
_entity.id
_entity.type
_entity.pdbx_description
1 polymer ?
#
loop_
_entity_poly.entity_id
_entity_poly.type
_entity_poly.pdbx_seq_one_letter_code
_entity_poly.pdbx_strand_id
1 'polypeptide(L)'
;MGQNLPQPETPTSEAHPSRPSTEPNFPAGRSVIVILVVTALFVLTQLYAAIPLSTPVSSALGGDATFALSTSFSLTYAAGFLIWGPVSDRYGRKRVMAIAVGVLAVTTLCALASSPSAMTLLRALQGLSASGFAPVALAYLAEAVAPARRAGAIGAMSTSFLVAGIFGQVLASVIALRAGWPWFFVLCGIVLAIAFALILAAATEAPRHAPSPSLLAQFANLAHLLTMPVIVLLSIAHITLLLSFVALYTGIGQHLQSLDMPASATVLIRLAALPAMFISLSVGALAQRLAMARVAQLGFTLAAVGMLGEVALSGTIPGLVAASIVYVAGVALAVPSMINLYGEAAAPNRGSGMAVNGFILFIGASIGPIIGSAITGLSSLAIVLVGLLALAALSLSGVPVLNRKAAQS
;
A
#
# COMPACT_ATOMS: atom_id res chain seq x y z
N MET A 1 -39.22 80.20 6.64
CA MET A 1 -39.48 79.07 7.54
C MET A 1 -38.98 77.80 6.86
N GLY A 2 -37.71 77.50 7.01
CA GLY A 2 -37.10 76.30 6.47
C GLY A 2 -36.71 75.38 7.62
N GLN A 3 -37.33 74.21 7.76
CA GLN A 3 -37.00 73.24 8.76
C GLN A 3 -35.78 72.43 8.31
N ASN A 4 -34.70 72.56 9.05
CA ASN A 4 -33.56 71.66 8.96
C ASN A 4 -33.92 70.32 9.62
N LEU A 5 -33.98 69.23 8.79
CA LEU A 5 -34.03 67.86 9.28
C LEU A 5 -32.63 67.40 9.60
N PRO A 6 -32.37 66.74 10.76
CA PRO A 6 -31.07 66.18 11.08
C PRO A 6 -30.80 64.94 10.17
N GLN A 7 -29.58 64.88 9.62
CA GLN A 7 -29.08 63.73 8.91
C GLN A 7 -28.80 62.56 9.87
N PRO A 8 -29.07 61.29 9.50
CA PRO A 8 -28.74 60.16 10.35
C PRO A 8 -27.21 59.95 10.40
N GLU A 9 -26.69 59.89 11.61
CA GLU A 9 -25.28 59.52 11.88
C GLU A 9 -25.01 58.13 11.34
N THR A 10 -23.98 57.98 10.48
CA THR A 10 -23.42 56.71 10.07
C THR A 10 -22.78 56.03 11.29
N PRO A 11 -23.10 54.77 11.58
CA PRO A 11 -22.46 54.05 12.66
C PRO A 11 -20.97 53.91 12.34
N THR A 12 -20.11 54.44 13.22
CA THR A 12 -18.70 54.22 13.24
C THR A 12 -18.44 52.70 13.31
N SER A 13 -17.79 52.18 12.25
CA SER A 13 -17.29 50.81 12.20
C SER A 13 -16.32 50.61 13.35
N GLU A 14 -16.77 50.00 14.45
CA GLU A 14 -15.89 49.47 15.48
C GLU A 14 -14.98 48.45 14.78
N ALA A 15 -13.71 48.80 14.66
CA ALA A 15 -12.66 47.87 14.23
C ALA A 15 -12.64 46.71 15.22
N HIS A 16 -13.26 45.59 14.86
CA HIS A 16 -13.08 44.33 15.57
C HIS A 16 -11.57 44.07 15.66
N PRO A 17 -11.01 43.89 16.86
CA PRO A 17 -9.60 43.52 16.99
C PRO A 17 -9.46 42.19 16.23
N SER A 18 -8.64 42.21 15.17
CA SER A 18 -8.24 41.02 14.45
C SER A 18 -7.70 40.00 15.46
N ARG A 19 -8.49 38.97 15.76
CA ARG A 19 -8.00 37.82 16.53
C ARG A 19 -6.71 37.38 15.83
N PRO A 20 -5.59 37.25 16.56
CA PRO A 20 -4.41 36.68 15.97
C PRO A 20 -4.83 35.32 15.42
N SER A 21 -4.73 35.17 14.11
CA SER A 21 -4.86 33.89 13.45
C SER A 21 -3.72 33.03 14.00
N THR A 22 -4.00 32.23 15.02
CA THR A 22 -3.11 31.14 15.42
C THR A 22 -3.10 30.19 14.24
N GLU A 23 -2.18 30.45 13.31
CA GLU A 23 -1.88 29.47 12.26
C GLU A 23 -1.62 28.14 12.97
N PRO A 24 -2.30 27.07 12.56
CA PRO A 24 -2.09 25.77 13.17
C PRO A 24 -0.60 25.44 13.05
N ASN A 25 0.04 25.19 14.19
CA ASN A 25 1.44 24.86 14.25
C ASN A 25 1.66 23.51 13.57
N PHE A 26 2.17 23.50 12.33
CA PHE A 26 2.45 22.29 11.56
C PHE A 26 3.84 21.76 11.93
N PRO A 27 3.94 20.75 12.79
CA PRO A 27 5.23 20.32 13.34
C PRO A 27 6.12 19.58 12.33
N ALA A 28 5.56 19.04 11.24
CA ALA A 28 6.32 18.22 10.32
C ALA A 28 7.07 19.04 9.25
N GLY A 29 8.39 19.10 9.40
CA GLY A 29 9.33 19.66 8.42
C GLY A 29 9.61 18.71 7.24
N ARG A 30 10.41 19.17 6.26
CA ARG A 30 10.85 18.34 5.13
C ARG A 30 11.59 17.08 5.56
N SER A 31 12.43 17.17 6.59
CA SER A 31 13.19 16.05 7.13
C SER A 31 12.27 14.90 7.62
N VAL A 32 11.20 15.23 8.32
CA VAL A 32 10.22 14.24 8.80
C VAL A 32 9.55 13.54 7.61
N ILE A 33 9.16 14.29 6.57
CA ILE A 33 8.57 13.69 5.36
C ILE A 33 9.55 12.69 4.73
N VAL A 34 10.82 13.05 4.56
CA VAL A 34 11.84 12.17 3.99
C VAL A 34 12.04 10.92 4.87
N ILE A 35 12.14 11.08 6.18
CA ILE A 35 12.27 9.95 7.12
C ILE A 35 11.10 8.99 6.95
N LEU A 36 9.86 9.49 6.93
CA LEU A 36 8.67 8.65 6.79
C LEU A 36 8.60 7.96 5.42
N VAL A 37 8.94 8.66 4.33
CA VAL A 37 8.96 8.10 2.96
C VAL A 37 9.99 6.99 2.83
N VAL A 38 11.21 7.19 3.36
CA VAL A 38 12.26 6.14 3.36
C VAL A 38 11.86 4.99 4.26
N THR A 39 11.29 5.25 5.44
CA THR A 39 10.76 4.21 6.33
C THR A 39 9.70 3.37 5.63
N ALA A 40 8.77 4.02 4.92
CA ALA A 40 7.73 3.34 4.14
C ALA A 40 8.31 2.36 3.12
N LEU A 41 9.36 2.78 2.40
CA LEU A 41 10.05 1.92 1.45
C LEU A 41 10.54 0.63 2.11
N PHE A 42 11.23 0.73 3.25
CA PHE A 42 11.80 -0.44 3.94
C PHE A 42 10.74 -1.27 4.70
N VAL A 43 9.68 -0.65 5.21
CA VAL A 43 8.55 -1.38 5.82
C VAL A 43 7.86 -2.27 4.80
N LEU A 44 7.53 -1.74 3.60
CA LEU A 44 6.89 -2.54 2.56
C LEU A 44 7.86 -3.48 1.85
N THR A 45 9.15 -3.18 1.82
CA THR A 45 10.19 -4.10 1.34
C THR A 45 10.13 -5.45 2.07
N GLN A 46 9.76 -5.48 3.37
CA GLN A 46 9.60 -6.73 4.12
C GLN A 46 8.54 -7.66 3.53
N LEU A 47 7.46 -7.10 2.98
CA LEU A 47 6.41 -7.88 2.32
C LEU A 47 6.92 -8.51 1.03
N TYR A 48 7.46 -7.68 0.13
CA TYR A 48 7.79 -8.09 -1.23
C TYR A 48 9.06 -8.93 -1.35
N ALA A 49 9.96 -8.82 -0.37
CA ALA A 49 11.17 -9.64 -0.29
C ALA A 49 10.88 -11.13 -0.14
N ALA A 50 9.71 -11.51 0.38
CA ALA A 50 9.32 -12.90 0.54
C ALA A 50 9.34 -13.67 -0.79
N ILE A 51 9.03 -13.02 -1.91
CA ILE A 51 8.97 -13.66 -3.23
C ILE A 51 10.34 -14.24 -3.63
N PRO A 52 11.43 -13.44 -3.73
CA PRO A 52 12.73 -13.96 -4.11
C PRO A 52 13.42 -14.77 -3.00
N LEU A 53 13.03 -14.59 -1.74
CA LEU A 53 13.61 -15.33 -0.63
C LEU A 53 12.93 -16.69 -0.40
N SER A 54 11.81 -16.99 -1.04
CA SER A 54 11.07 -18.24 -0.87
C SER A 54 11.95 -19.46 -1.09
N THR A 55 12.61 -19.56 -2.24
CA THR A 55 13.49 -20.71 -2.58
C THR A 55 14.69 -20.87 -1.62
N PRO A 56 15.53 -19.84 -1.39
CA PRO A 56 16.71 -20.03 -0.52
C PRO A 56 16.34 -20.28 0.95
N VAL A 57 15.21 -19.72 1.43
CA VAL A 57 14.73 -19.99 2.79
C VAL A 57 14.14 -21.38 2.91
N SER A 58 13.35 -21.84 1.92
CA SER A 58 12.81 -23.20 1.87
C SER A 58 13.92 -24.25 1.89
N SER A 59 14.97 -24.05 1.10
CA SER A 59 16.14 -24.92 1.09
C SER A 59 16.86 -24.94 2.44
N ALA A 60 16.98 -23.81 3.11
CA ALA A 60 17.65 -23.69 4.40
C ALA A 60 16.86 -24.31 5.56
N LEU A 61 15.51 -24.24 5.51
CA LEU A 61 14.62 -24.76 6.54
C LEU A 61 14.19 -26.22 6.31
N GLY A 62 14.60 -26.82 5.18
CA GLY A 62 14.29 -28.24 4.87
C GLY A 62 12.84 -28.51 4.49
N GLY A 63 12.10 -27.51 3.97
CA GLY A 63 10.72 -27.67 3.54
C GLY A 63 10.15 -26.38 2.93
N ASP A 64 8.92 -26.42 2.41
CA ASP A 64 8.28 -25.24 1.83
C ASP A 64 8.06 -24.13 2.88
N ALA A 65 8.75 -23.01 2.70
CA ALA A 65 8.66 -21.84 3.56
C ALA A 65 7.68 -20.78 3.04
N THR A 66 6.92 -21.04 1.99
CA THR A 66 6.02 -20.07 1.34
C THR A 66 5.01 -19.48 2.33
N PHE A 67 4.33 -20.35 3.10
CA PHE A 67 3.40 -19.92 4.12
C PHE A 67 4.11 -19.12 5.22
N ALA A 68 5.21 -19.66 5.74
CA ALA A 68 5.97 -19.04 6.83
C ALA A 68 6.51 -17.66 6.44
N LEU A 69 7.02 -17.51 5.21
CA LEU A 69 7.72 -16.31 4.79
C LEU A 69 6.78 -15.21 4.25
N SER A 70 5.76 -15.60 3.49
CA SER A 70 4.90 -14.67 2.74
C SER A 70 3.49 -14.57 3.31
N THR A 71 2.77 -15.68 3.39
CA THR A 71 1.35 -15.68 3.76
C THR A 71 1.12 -15.23 5.20
N SER A 72 1.93 -15.68 6.16
CA SER A 72 1.82 -15.30 7.56
C SER A 72 2.02 -13.79 7.77
N PHE A 73 2.99 -13.20 7.09
CA PHE A 73 3.21 -11.75 7.10
C PHE A 73 2.03 -11.00 6.49
N SER A 74 1.63 -11.36 5.27
CA SER A 74 0.59 -10.64 4.53
C SER A 74 -0.77 -10.69 5.22
N LEU A 75 -1.11 -11.83 5.81
CA LEU A 75 -2.38 -12.01 6.53
C LEU A 75 -2.45 -11.13 7.78
N THR A 76 -1.40 -11.13 8.59
CA THR A 76 -1.34 -10.28 9.80
C THR A 76 -1.17 -8.81 9.46
N TYR A 77 -0.48 -8.49 8.37
CA TYR A 77 -0.42 -7.15 7.82
C TYR A 77 -1.80 -6.64 7.41
N ALA A 78 -2.59 -7.47 6.71
CA ALA A 78 -3.97 -7.15 6.37
C ALA A 78 -4.82 -6.88 7.61
N ALA A 79 -4.82 -7.81 8.57
CA ALA A 79 -5.58 -7.66 9.82
C ALA A 79 -5.21 -6.37 10.57
N GLY A 80 -3.94 -6.04 10.59
CA GLY A 80 -3.44 -4.84 11.26
C GLY A 80 -3.94 -3.52 10.66
N PHE A 81 -4.28 -3.46 9.37
CA PHE A 81 -4.92 -2.27 8.77
C PHE A 81 -6.24 -1.90 9.45
N LEU A 82 -7.00 -2.89 9.88
CA LEU A 82 -8.26 -2.65 10.59
C LEU A 82 -8.03 -2.21 12.05
N ILE A 83 -6.90 -2.57 12.64
CA ILE A 83 -6.59 -2.34 14.05
C ILE A 83 -5.90 -1.00 14.27
N TRP A 84 -4.84 -0.72 13.51
CA TRP A 84 -3.93 0.39 13.83
C TRP A 84 -4.49 1.78 13.52
N GLY A 85 -5.45 1.91 12.60
CA GLY A 85 -6.18 3.15 12.37
C GLY A 85 -6.83 3.65 13.67
N PRO A 86 -7.83 2.92 14.19
CA PRO A 86 -8.49 3.23 15.46
C PRO A 86 -7.54 3.40 16.65
N VAL A 87 -6.54 2.53 16.77
CA VAL A 87 -5.54 2.61 17.85
C VAL A 87 -4.73 3.90 17.78
N SER A 88 -4.31 4.30 16.58
CA SER A 88 -3.52 5.53 16.41
C SER A 88 -4.32 6.81 16.62
N ASP A 89 -5.61 6.79 16.31
CA ASP A 89 -6.54 7.89 16.62
C ASP A 89 -6.64 8.14 18.13
N ARG A 90 -6.62 7.08 18.91
CA ARG A 90 -6.77 7.14 20.37
C ARG A 90 -5.45 7.43 21.09
N TYR A 91 -4.37 6.75 20.70
CA TYR A 91 -3.10 6.79 21.44
C TYR A 91 -2.05 7.75 20.88
N GLY A 92 -2.28 8.29 19.67
CA GLY A 92 -1.41 9.24 18.98
C GLY A 92 -0.64 8.62 17.83
N ARG A 93 -0.55 9.38 16.74
CA ARG A 93 0.05 8.92 15.46
C ARG A 93 1.53 8.59 15.61
N LYS A 94 2.31 9.50 16.20
CA LYS A 94 3.75 9.32 16.41
C LYS A 94 4.05 8.09 17.25
N ARG A 95 3.34 7.93 18.37
CA ARG A 95 3.59 6.82 19.30
C ARG A 95 3.36 5.47 18.62
N VAL A 96 2.23 5.33 17.91
CA VAL A 96 1.89 4.08 17.22
C VAL A 96 2.88 3.78 16.12
N MET A 97 3.23 4.76 15.26
CA MET A 97 4.26 4.57 14.23
C MET A 97 5.60 4.15 14.81
N ALA A 98 6.06 4.83 15.86
CA ALA A 98 7.35 4.53 16.48
C ALA A 98 7.36 3.12 17.06
N ILE A 99 6.36 2.74 17.86
CA ILE A 99 6.25 1.39 18.43
C ILE A 99 6.20 0.34 17.31
N ALA A 100 5.40 0.57 16.27
CA ALA A 100 5.26 -0.33 15.15
C ALA A 100 6.61 -0.57 14.42
N VAL A 101 7.34 0.50 14.12
CA VAL A 101 8.66 0.39 13.45
C VAL A 101 9.70 -0.23 14.39
N GLY A 102 9.68 0.09 15.68
CA GLY A 102 10.59 -0.48 16.67
C GLY A 102 10.39 -1.99 16.84
N VAL A 103 9.14 -2.45 16.99
CA VAL A 103 8.82 -3.88 17.06
C VAL A 103 9.17 -4.57 15.74
N LEU A 104 8.89 -3.93 14.59
CA LEU A 104 9.29 -4.46 13.29
C LEU A 104 10.80 -4.62 13.17
N ALA A 105 11.59 -3.65 13.62
CA ALA A 105 13.05 -3.72 13.60
C ALA A 105 13.56 -4.92 14.42
N VAL A 106 13.07 -5.07 15.65
CA VAL A 106 13.47 -6.18 16.54
C VAL A 106 13.08 -7.52 15.93
N THR A 107 11.83 -7.70 15.49
CA THR A 107 11.37 -8.97 14.92
C THR A 107 12.07 -9.28 13.59
N THR A 108 12.50 -8.26 12.84
CA THR A 108 13.28 -8.44 11.61
C THR A 108 14.72 -8.93 11.93
N LEU A 109 15.37 -8.35 12.93
CA LEU A 109 16.68 -8.83 13.39
C LEU A 109 16.62 -10.25 13.96
N CYS A 110 15.48 -10.64 14.56
CA CYS A 110 15.26 -11.99 15.07
C CYS A 110 14.87 -13.01 13.99
N ALA A 111 14.66 -12.61 12.74
CA ALA A 111 14.22 -13.50 11.66
C ALA A 111 15.28 -14.52 11.18
N LEU A 112 16.38 -14.67 11.88
CA LEU A 112 17.40 -15.73 11.70
C LEU A 112 16.92 -17.08 12.27
N ALA A 113 15.61 -17.33 12.22
CA ALA A 113 14.96 -18.49 12.82
C ALA A 113 15.45 -19.80 12.20
N SER A 114 15.67 -20.79 13.03
CA SER A 114 16.16 -22.12 12.65
C SER A 114 15.05 -23.10 12.30
N SER A 115 13.77 -22.72 12.45
CA SER A 115 12.63 -23.59 12.18
C SER A 115 11.50 -22.88 11.38
N PRO A 116 10.70 -23.61 10.57
CA PRO A 116 9.57 -23.04 9.86
C PRO A 116 8.53 -22.41 10.79
N SER A 117 8.28 -22.99 11.95
CA SER A 117 7.31 -22.45 12.93
C SER A 117 7.80 -21.14 13.56
N ALA A 118 9.07 -21.04 13.91
CA ALA A 118 9.67 -19.80 14.40
C ALA A 118 9.64 -18.70 13.33
N MET A 119 9.94 -19.03 12.07
CA MET A 119 9.82 -18.10 10.95
C MET A 119 8.38 -17.63 10.78
N THR A 120 7.40 -18.55 10.84
CA THR A 120 5.96 -18.19 10.74
C THR A 120 5.56 -17.18 11.81
N LEU A 121 5.93 -17.42 13.08
CA LEU A 121 5.60 -16.51 14.17
C LEU A 121 6.28 -15.15 14.01
N LEU A 122 7.57 -15.14 13.69
CA LEU A 122 8.32 -13.88 13.50
C LEU A 122 7.76 -13.08 12.33
N ARG A 123 7.45 -13.73 11.21
CA ARG A 123 6.84 -13.07 10.05
C ARG A 123 5.44 -12.57 10.34
N ALA A 124 4.64 -13.30 11.12
CA ALA A 124 3.33 -12.81 11.57
C ALA A 124 3.46 -11.56 12.46
N LEU A 125 4.40 -11.54 13.39
CA LEU A 125 4.70 -10.36 14.21
C LEU A 125 5.21 -9.19 13.38
N GLN A 126 6.07 -9.44 12.40
CA GLN A 126 6.52 -8.42 11.44
C GLN A 126 5.35 -7.84 10.64
N GLY A 127 4.46 -8.67 10.11
CA GLY A 127 3.28 -8.21 9.36
C GLY A 127 2.36 -7.33 10.21
N LEU A 128 2.04 -7.78 11.41
CA LEU A 128 1.21 -7.02 12.34
C LEU A 128 1.86 -5.68 12.73
N SER A 129 3.18 -5.66 12.97
CA SER A 129 3.90 -4.44 13.31
C SER A 129 3.99 -3.49 12.11
N ALA A 130 4.37 -4.01 10.93
CA ALA A 130 4.54 -3.22 9.72
C ALA A 130 3.25 -2.49 9.31
N SER A 131 2.08 -3.11 9.50
CA SER A 131 0.77 -2.50 9.22
C SER A 131 0.44 -1.31 10.13
N GLY A 132 1.09 -1.19 11.27
CA GLY A 132 0.97 -0.03 12.17
C GLY A 132 1.71 1.21 11.68
N PHE A 133 2.46 1.11 10.59
CA PHE A 133 3.17 2.26 10.02
C PHE A 133 2.43 2.90 8.84
N ALA A 134 2.13 2.18 7.77
CA ALA A 134 1.68 2.78 6.51
C ALA A 134 0.41 3.64 6.61
N PRO A 135 -0.73 3.17 7.14
CA PRO A 135 -1.94 3.96 7.26
C PRO A 135 -1.78 5.10 8.28
N VAL A 136 -1.03 4.86 9.35
CA VAL A 136 -0.81 5.85 10.42
C VAL A 136 0.10 6.97 9.94
N ALA A 137 1.13 6.67 9.14
CA ALA A 137 2.01 7.67 8.54
C ALA A 137 1.28 8.55 7.53
N LEU A 138 0.38 7.99 6.70
CA LEU A 138 -0.46 8.78 5.80
C LEU A 138 -1.39 9.73 6.58
N ALA A 139 -2.02 9.25 7.64
CA ALA A 139 -2.84 10.08 8.51
C ALA A 139 -2.00 11.19 9.20
N TYR A 140 -0.82 10.84 9.70
CA TYR A 140 0.11 11.81 10.28
C TYR A 140 0.49 12.90 9.28
N LEU A 141 0.85 12.55 8.03
CA LEU A 141 1.18 13.53 6.99
C LEU A 141 -0.01 14.43 6.65
N ALA A 142 -1.23 13.89 6.64
CA ALA A 142 -2.44 14.66 6.40
C ALA A 142 -2.73 15.68 7.52
N GLU A 143 -2.36 15.38 8.76
CA GLU A 143 -2.63 16.21 9.94
C GLU A 143 -1.47 17.16 10.28
N ALA A 144 -0.21 16.70 10.17
CA ALA A 144 0.96 17.40 10.65
C ALA A 144 1.71 18.22 9.60
N VAL A 145 1.40 18.06 8.30
CA VAL A 145 2.05 18.78 7.20
C VAL A 145 1.22 19.97 6.77
N ALA A 146 1.87 21.13 6.58
CA ALA A 146 1.23 22.36 6.09
C ALA A 146 0.45 22.11 4.78
N PRO A 147 -0.75 22.70 4.61
CA PRO A 147 -1.64 22.46 3.46
C PRO A 147 -0.93 22.55 2.10
N ALA A 148 -0.08 23.54 1.90
CA ALA A 148 0.66 23.76 0.66
C ALA A 148 1.61 22.59 0.27
N ARG A 149 2.08 21.79 1.24
CA ARG A 149 3.02 20.67 1.03
C ARG A 149 2.38 19.31 1.23
N ARG A 150 1.16 19.25 1.76
CA ARG A 150 0.47 18.00 2.14
C ARG A 150 0.28 17.05 0.97
N ALA A 151 -0.23 17.55 -0.15
CA ALA A 151 -0.44 16.74 -1.35
C ALA A 151 0.86 16.11 -1.88
N GLY A 152 1.96 16.89 -1.89
CA GLY A 152 3.28 16.39 -2.28
C GLY A 152 3.83 15.33 -1.32
N ALA A 153 3.64 15.50 -0.01
CA ALA A 153 4.08 14.54 1.00
C ALA A 153 3.31 13.20 0.89
N ILE A 154 2.00 13.25 0.73
CA ILE A 154 1.15 12.06 0.53
C ILE A 154 1.50 11.38 -0.80
N GLY A 155 1.73 12.15 -1.87
CA GLY A 155 2.17 11.65 -3.17
C GLY A 155 3.51 10.91 -3.07
N ALA A 156 4.51 11.50 -2.41
CA ALA A 156 5.81 10.87 -2.19
C ALA A 156 5.70 9.57 -1.38
N MET A 157 4.85 9.53 -0.35
CA MET A 157 4.57 8.33 0.44
C MET A 157 3.93 7.24 -0.43
N SER A 158 2.92 7.58 -1.22
CA SER A 158 2.23 6.64 -2.11
C SER A 158 3.18 6.08 -3.18
N THR A 159 4.03 6.93 -3.74
CA THR A 159 5.09 6.49 -4.68
C THR A 159 6.06 5.52 -4.01
N SER A 160 6.47 5.80 -2.77
CA SER A 160 7.35 4.91 -2.00
C SER A 160 6.71 3.52 -1.80
N PHE A 161 5.41 3.45 -1.52
CA PHE A 161 4.70 2.18 -1.41
C PHE A 161 4.72 1.37 -2.70
N LEU A 162 4.52 2.01 -3.85
CA LEU A 162 4.57 1.34 -5.15
C LEU A 162 5.99 0.88 -5.49
N VAL A 163 6.98 1.78 -5.33
CA VAL A 163 8.39 1.47 -5.60
C VAL A 163 8.88 0.31 -4.76
N ALA A 164 8.45 0.20 -3.49
CA ALA A 164 8.79 -0.91 -2.61
C ALA A 164 8.45 -2.29 -3.21
N GLY A 165 7.40 -2.37 -4.05
CA GLY A 165 6.98 -3.60 -4.72
C GLY A 165 8.06 -4.21 -5.61
N ILE A 166 8.85 -3.41 -6.28
CA ILE A 166 9.97 -3.87 -7.12
C ILE A 166 11.30 -3.74 -6.36
N PHE A 167 11.54 -2.59 -5.71
CA PHE A 167 12.76 -2.35 -4.94
C PHE A 167 13.02 -3.45 -3.92
N GLY A 168 11.99 -3.86 -3.15
CA GLY A 168 12.11 -4.91 -2.14
C GLY A 168 12.52 -6.25 -2.74
N GLN A 169 11.95 -6.61 -3.90
CA GLN A 169 12.31 -7.85 -4.59
C GLN A 169 13.75 -7.80 -5.14
N VAL A 170 14.15 -6.67 -5.74
CA VAL A 170 15.52 -6.50 -6.26
C VAL A 170 16.54 -6.53 -5.13
N LEU A 171 16.31 -5.75 -4.06
CA LEU A 171 17.19 -5.71 -2.90
C LEU A 171 17.38 -7.10 -2.27
N ALA A 172 16.28 -7.81 -2.03
CA ALA A 172 16.32 -9.15 -1.45
C ALA A 172 17.03 -10.15 -2.37
N SER A 173 16.78 -10.10 -3.69
CA SER A 173 17.46 -10.97 -4.66
C SER A 173 18.97 -10.72 -4.69
N VAL A 174 19.39 -9.45 -4.77
CA VAL A 174 20.81 -9.08 -4.84
C VAL A 174 21.55 -9.50 -3.57
N ILE A 175 20.96 -9.28 -2.40
CA ILE A 175 21.59 -9.68 -1.13
C ILE A 175 21.63 -11.19 -1.00
N ALA A 176 20.55 -11.90 -1.32
CA ALA A 176 20.50 -13.35 -1.26
C ALA A 176 21.55 -14.02 -2.15
N LEU A 177 21.77 -13.47 -3.37
CA LEU A 177 22.76 -13.99 -4.33
C LEU A 177 24.21 -13.72 -3.91
N ARG A 178 24.49 -12.58 -3.24
CA ARG A 178 25.86 -12.17 -2.95
C ARG A 178 26.33 -12.55 -1.54
N ALA A 179 25.43 -12.48 -0.56
CA ALA A 179 25.76 -12.64 0.84
C ALA A 179 24.92 -13.72 1.56
N GLY A 180 23.85 -14.21 0.91
CA GLY A 180 22.90 -15.11 1.51
C GLY A 180 21.68 -14.39 2.10
N TRP A 181 20.55 -15.11 2.17
CA TRP A 181 19.25 -14.55 2.58
C TRP A 181 19.23 -13.95 4.01
N PRO A 182 20.01 -14.44 5.02
CA PRO A 182 19.96 -13.86 6.36
C PRO A 182 20.38 -12.39 6.40
N TRP A 183 21.32 -11.99 5.54
CA TRP A 183 21.82 -10.61 5.49
C TRP A 183 20.78 -9.61 5.05
N PHE A 184 19.75 -10.03 4.31
CA PHE A 184 18.60 -9.18 4.01
C PHE A 184 17.90 -8.72 5.29
N PHE A 185 17.61 -9.64 6.21
CA PHE A 185 16.94 -9.32 7.47
C PHE A 185 17.83 -8.47 8.38
N VAL A 186 19.14 -8.74 8.42
CA VAL A 186 20.09 -7.94 9.19
C VAL A 186 20.12 -6.50 8.69
N LEU A 187 20.31 -6.30 7.37
CA LEU A 187 20.34 -4.96 6.77
C LEU A 187 19.04 -4.20 7.02
N CYS A 188 17.92 -4.81 6.71
CA CYS A 188 16.61 -4.16 6.88
C CYS A 188 16.30 -3.88 8.35
N GLY A 189 16.65 -4.79 9.26
CA GLY A 189 16.47 -4.59 10.69
C GLY A 189 17.27 -3.40 11.22
N ILE A 190 18.51 -3.23 10.76
CA ILE A 190 19.35 -2.07 11.11
C ILE A 190 18.73 -0.78 10.56
N VAL A 191 18.31 -0.76 9.29
CA VAL A 191 17.68 0.42 8.69
C VAL A 191 16.38 0.79 9.42
N LEU A 192 15.56 -0.18 9.79
CA LEU A 192 14.33 0.04 10.56
C LEU A 192 14.62 0.52 11.98
N ALA A 193 15.69 0.04 12.63
CA ALA A 193 16.12 0.54 13.94
C ALA A 193 16.58 2.01 13.87
N ILE A 194 17.32 2.38 12.82
CA ILE A 194 17.68 3.77 12.56
C ILE A 194 16.42 4.61 12.30
N ALA A 195 15.48 4.11 11.48
CA ALA A 195 14.21 4.79 11.20
C ALA A 195 13.39 5.00 12.48
N PHE A 196 13.33 4.01 13.38
CA PHE A 196 12.69 4.13 14.69
C PHE A 196 13.31 5.28 15.50
N ALA A 197 14.64 5.33 15.62
CA ALA A 197 15.34 6.39 16.33
C ALA A 197 15.07 7.77 15.71
N LEU A 198 15.09 7.87 14.38
CA LEU A 198 14.82 9.12 13.66
C LEU A 198 13.36 9.58 13.82
N ILE A 199 12.39 8.68 13.82
CA ILE A 199 10.97 9.01 14.08
C ILE A 199 10.83 9.55 15.51
N LEU A 200 11.45 8.91 16.49
CA LEU A 200 11.42 9.40 17.88
C LEU A 200 12.01 10.79 18.02
N ALA A 201 13.14 11.05 17.37
CA ALA A 201 13.87 12.30 17.47
C ALA A 201 13.22 13.46 16.68
N ALA A 202 12.75 13.19 15.46
CA ALA A 202 12.34 14.25 14.53
C ALA A 202 10.82 14.47 14.45
N ALA A 203 10.00 13.43 14.65
CA ALA A 203 8.55 13.58 14.58
C ALA A 203 8.01 14.13 15.90
N THR A 204 7.00 15.00 15.80
CA THR A 204 6.21 15.49 16.95
C THR A 204 4.80 14.91 16.86
N GLU A 205 4.06 14.86 17.96
CA GLU A 205 2.69 14.36 17.90
C GLU A 205 1.81 15.30 17.09
N ALA A 206 0.98 14.77 16.20
CA ALA A 206 0.07 15.56 15.40
C ALA A 206 -1.02 16.19 16.29
N PRO A 207 -1.45 17.45 16.01
CA PRO A 207 -2.54 18.07 16.74
C PRO A 207 -3.83 17.25 16.64
N ARG A 208 -4.49 17.00 17.76
CA ARG A 208 -5.80 16.34 17.77
C ARG A 208 -6.90 17.38 17.63
N HIS A 209 -7.71 17.29 16.60
CA HIS A 209 -8.75 18.27 16.31
C HIS A 209 -10.11 17.95 16.92
N ALA A 210 -10.37 16.70 17.32
CA ALA A 210 -11.62 16.28 17.95
C ALA A 210 -11.42 15.02 18.82
N PRO A 211 -12.32 14.76 19.80
CA PRO A 211 -12.37 13.48 20.49
C PRO A 211 -12.70 12.35 19.50
N SER A 212 -11.85 11.34 19.47
CA SER A 212 -12.11 10.15 18.63
C SER A 212 -13.32 9.37 19.17
N PRO A 213 -14.18 8.83 18.28
CA PRO A 213 -15.22 7.89 18.68
C PRO A 213 -14.65 6.71 19.48
N SER A 214 -15.48 6.00 20.23
CA SER A 214 -15.02 4.82 20.95
C SER A 214 -14.44 3.79 19.96
N LEU A 215 -13.47 2.98 20.40
CA LEU A 215 -12.90 1.91 19.56
C LEU A 215 -13.98 0.97 19.04
N LEU A 216 -14.96 0.64 19.87
CA LEU A 216 -16.08 -0.22 19.49
C LEU A 216 -16.91 0.39 18.36
N ALA A 217 -17.19 1.69 18.40
CA ALA A 217 -17.92 2.39 17.34
C ALA A 217 -17.12 2.42 16.02
N GLN A 218 -15.80 2.57 16.11
CA GLN A 218 -14.94 2.54 14.92
C GLN A 218 -14.89 1.14 14.28
N PHE A 219 -14.80 0.07 15.08
CA PHE A 219 -14.87 -1.30 14.58
C PHE A 219 -16.25 -1.65 14.00
N ALA A 220 -17.34 -1.19 14.65
CA ALA A 220 -18.70 -1.36 14.12
C ALA A 220 -18.86 -0.68 12.74
N ASN A 221 -18.28 0.52 12.58
CA ASN A 221 -18.27 1.23 11.29
C ASN A 221 -17.48 0.47 10.22
N LEU A 222 -16.31 -0.09 10.56
CA LEU A 222 -15.55 -0.94 9.64
C LEU A 222 -16.34 -2.17 9.19
N ALA A 223 -17.01 -2.85 10.11
CA ALA A 223 -17.86 -4.00 9.81
C ALA A 223 -19.03 -3.60 8.88
N HIS A 224 -19.67 -2.46 9.15
CA HIS A 224 -20.74 -1.93 8.30
C HIS A 224 -20.23 -1.63 6.87
N LEU A 225 -19.07 -1.00 6.71
CA LEU A 225 -18.50 -0.72 5.40
C LEU A 225 -18.30 -1.98 4.56
N LEU A 226 -17.86 -3.08 5.18
CA LEU A 226 -17.67 -4.37 4.49
C LEU A 226 -18.99 -4.97 3.95
N THR A 227 -20.15 -4.53 4.44
CA THR A 227 -21.46 -4.97 3.94
C THR A 227 -22.05 -4.06 2.86
N MET A 228 -21.46 -2.89 2.60
CA MET A 228 -21.95 -1.96 1.59
C MET A 228 -21.72 -2.53 0.17
N PRO A 229 -22.78 -2.60 -0.70
CA PRO A 229 -22.65 -3.23 -2.02
C PRO A 229 -21.54 -2.63 -2.90
N VAL A 230 -21.33 -1.33 -2.82
CA VAL A 230 -20.26 -0.64 -3.57
C VAL A 230 -18.87 -1.09 -3.06
N ILE A 231 -18.69 -1.17 -1.74
CA ILE A 231 -17.42 -1.65 -1.14
C ILE A 231 -17.19 -3.12 -1.49
N VAL A 232 -18.22 -3.96 -1.52
CA VAL A 232 -18.10 -5.37 -1.94
C VAL A 232 -17.62 -5.47 -3.39
N LEU A 233 -18.21 -4.70 -4.32
CA LEU A 233 -17.74 -4.67 -5.72
C LEU A 233 -16.29 -4.19 -5.85
N LEU A 234 -15.94 -3.14 -5.13
CA LEU A 234 -14.56 -2.66 -5.08
C LEU A 234 -13.62 -3.71 -4.50
N SER A 235 -14.06 -4.48 -3.50
CA SER A 235 -13.26 -5.52 -2.86
C SER A 235 -12.98 -6.70 -3.81
N ILE A 236 -13.97 -7.12 -4.60
CA ILE A 236 -13.79 -8.15 -5.64
C ILE A 236 -12.70 -7.74 -6.64
N ALA A 237 -12.68 -6.48 -7.06
CA ALA A 237 -11.64 -5.98 -7.94
C ALA A 237 -10.29 -5.86 -7.21
N HIS A 238 -10.29 -5.26 -6.03
CA HIS A 238 -9.06 -4.84 -5.35
C HIS A 238 -8.19 -5.99 -4.87
N ILE A 239 -8.81 -7.07 -4.42
CA ILE A 239 -8.11 -8.28 -3.96
C ILE A 239 -7.21 -8.86 -5.05
N THR A 240 -7.60 -8.74 -6.33
CA THR A 240 -6.88 -9.32 -7.46
C THR A 240 -5.57 -8.60 -7.77
N LEU A 241 -5.38 -7.36 -7.33
CA LEU A 241 -4.18 -6.57 -7.65
C LEU A 241 -2.91 -7.16 -7.04
N LEU A 242 -2.83 -7.27 -5.71
CA LEU A 242 -1.67 -7.88 -5.08
C LEU A 242 -1.66 -9.40 -5.18
N LEU A 243 -2.82 -10.05 -5.27
CA LEU A 243 -2.89 -11.47 -5.57
C LEU A 243 -2.16 -11.77 -6.89
N SER A 244 -2.56 -11.09 -7.98
CA SER A 244 -1.92 -11.31 -9.28
C SER A 244 -0.46 -10.88 -9.31
N PHE A 245 -0.11 -9.78 -8.62
CA PHE A 245 1.27 -9.29 -8.55
C PHE A 245 2.20 -10.32 -7.89
N VAL A 246 1.81 -10.84 -6.74
CA VAL A 246 2.64 -11.80 -6.00
C VAL A 246 2.66 -13.15 -6.72
N ALA A 247 1.50 -13.63 -7.20
CA ALA A 247 1.40 -14.90 -7.92
C ALA A 247 2.22 -14.91 -9.22
N LEU A 248 2.15 -13.82 -10.02
CA LEU A 248 2.90 -13.70 -11.27
C LEU A 248 4.41 -13.78 -11.04
N TYR A 249 4.95 -12.96 -10.12
CA TYR A 249 6.39 -12.95 -9.87
C TYR A 249 6.89 -14.24 -9.21
N THR A 250 6.03 -14.96 -8.49
CA THR A 250 6.32 -16.33 -8.02
C THR A 250 6.40 -17.28 -9.21
N GLY A 251 5.42 -17.24 -10.11
CA GLY A 251 5.37 -18.09 -11.32
C GLY A 251 6.49 -17.81 -12.33
N ILE A 252 6.85 -16.52 -12.55
CA ILE A 252 8.01 -16.16 -13.40
C ILE A 252 9.30 -16.75 -12.81
N GLY A 253 9.48 -16.67 -11.49
CA GLY A 253 10.66 -17.26 -10.85
C GLY A 253 10.76 -18.76 -11.09
N GLN A 254 9.65 -19.50 -10.95
CA GLN A 254 9.58 -20.95 -11.24
C GLN A 254 9.81 -21.25 -12.72
N HIS A 255 9.22 -20.47 -13.62
CA HIS A 255 9.39 -20.64 -15.06
C HIS A 255 10.84 -20.47 -15.49
N LEU A 256 11.52 -19.42 -15.04
CA LEU A 256 12.95 -19.19 -15.34
C LEU A 256 13.84 -20.30 -14.76
N GLN A 257 13.49 -20.81 -13.58
CA GLN A 257 14.20 -21.92 -12.97
C GLN A 257 14.03 -23.22 -13.81
N SER A 258 12.85 -23.46 -14.37
CA SER A 258 12.60 -24.64 -15.25
C SER A 258 13.33 -24.55 -16.59
N LEU A 259 13.79 -23.37 -16.98
CA LEU A 259 14.60 -23.12 -18.19
C LEU A 259 16.11 -23.05 -17.89
N ASP A 260 16.53 -23.43 -16.68
CA ASP A 260 17.92 -23.34 -16.21
C ASP A 260 18.52 -21.93 -16.36
N MET A 261 17.66 -20.89 -16.31
CA MET A 261 18.08 -19.51 -16.42
C MET A 261 18.72 -19.03 -15.11
N PRO A 262 19.76 -18.19 -15.19
CA PRO A 262 20.41 -17.68 -14.00
C PRO A 262 19.45 -16.82 -13.17
N ALA A 263 19.54 -16.91 -11.84
CA ALA A 263 18.71 -16.15 -10.91
C ALA A 263 18.79 -14.62 -11.13
N SER A 264 19.87 -14.12 -11.74
CA SER A 264 20.04 -12.72 -12.16
C SER A 264 19.03 -12.29 -13.24
N ALA A 265 18.50 -13.21 -14.07
CA ALA A 265 17.46 -12.90 -15.05
C ALA A 265 16.16 -12.42 -14.37
N THR A 266 15.79 -13.04 -13.26
CA THR A 266 14.62 -12.60 -12.47
C THR A 266 14.84 -11.19 -11.89
N VAL A 267 16.06 -10.88 -11.45
CA VAL A 267 16.41 -9.54 -10.95
C VAL A 267 16.31 -8.50 -12.08
N LEU A 268 16.80 -8.83 -13.27
CA LEU A 268 16.74 -7.95 -14.44
C LEU A 268 15.28 -7.62 -14.82
N ILE A 269 14.41 -8.62 -14.90
CA ILE A 269 12.99 -8.41 -15.24
C ILE A 269 12.33 -7.47 -14.22
N ARG A 270 12.55 -7.70 -12.92
CA ARG A 270 12.00 -6.86 -11.85
C ARG A 270 12.53 -5.43 -11.93
N LEU A 271 13.83 -5.27 -12.10
CA LEU A 271 14.47 -3.94 -12.16
C LEU A 271 13.99 -3.16 -13.38
N ALA A 272 13.89 -3.81 -14.55
CA ALA A 272 13.42 -3.18 -15.78
C ALA A 272 11.94 -2.73 -15.70
N ALA A 273 11.12 -3.39 -14.89
CA ALA A 273 9.72 -3.00 -14.67
C ALA A 273 9.55 -1.84 -13.67
N LEU A 274 10.58 -1.49 -12.88
CA LEU A 274 10.50 -0.44 -11.86
C LEU A 274 10.05 0.93 -12.41
N PRO A 275 10.53 1.43 -13.56
CA PRO A 275 10.09 2.72 -14.10
C PRO A 275 8.59 2.80 -14.37
N ALA A 276 7.93 1.67 -14.69
CA ALA A 276 6.49 1.63 -14.93
C ALA A 276 5.65 2.00 -13.70
N MET A 277 6.19 1.88 -12.48
CA MET A 277 5.51 2.30 -11.26
C MET A 277 5.22 3.81 -11.23
N PHE A 278 6.03 4.63 -11.91
CA PHE A 278 5.83 6.08 -11.96
C PHE A 278 4.63 6.51 -12.82
N ILE A 279 4.05 5.61 -13.62
CA ILE A 279 2.79 5.86 -14.33
C ILE A 279 1.66 6.20 -13.33
N SER A 280 1.73 5.73 -12.08
CA SER A 280 0.81 6.13 -11.01
C SER A 280 0.65 7.64 -10.84
N LEU A 281 1.67 8.43 -11.15
CA LEU A 281 1.62 9.89 -11.09
C LEU A 281 0.66 10.51 -12.12
N SER A 282 0.34 9.79 -13.19
CA SER A 282 -0.60 10.24 -14.22
C SER A 282 -2.08 10.07 -13.84
N VAL A 283 -2.39 9.30 -12.78
CA VAL A 283 -3.77 8.99 -12.37
C VAL A 283 -4.59 10.24 -12.14
N GLY A 284 -4.03 11.27 -11.48
CA GLY A 284 -4.72 12.54 -11.25
C GLY A 284 -5.09 13.27 -12.53
N ALA A 285 -4.20 13.30 -13.52
CA ALA A 285 -4.45 13.91 -14.82
C ALA A 285 -5.45 13.11 -15.66
N LEU A 286 -5.39 11.77 -15.61
CA LEU A 286 -6.38 10.91 -16.26
C LEU A 286 -7.77 11.07 -15.63
N ALA A 287 -7.85 11.19 -14.30
CA ALA A 287 -9.10 11.35 -13.57
C ALA A 287 -9.82 12.67 -13.89
N GLN A 288 -9.11 13.70 -14.36
CA GLN A 288 -9.72 14.94 -14.86
C GLN A 288 -10.45 14.75 -16.19
N ARG A 289 -10.07 13.74 -16.98
CA ARG A 289 -10.65 13.45 -18.31
C ARG A 289 -11.58 12.25 -18.29
N LEU A 290 -11.37 11.32 -17.40
CA LEU A 290 -12.11 10.06 -17.27
C LEU A 290 -12.62 9.93 -15.84
N ALA A 291 -13.79 9.28 -15.66
CA ALA A 291 -14.21 8.91 -14.32
C ALA A 291 -13.18 7.97 -13.65
N MET A 292 -12.96 8.11 -12.34
CA MET A 292 -11.96 7.32 -11.60
C MET A 292 -12.13 5.81 -11.80
N ALA A 293 -13.38 5.31 -11.86
CA ALA A 293 -13.67 3.91 -12.14
C ALA A 293 -13.15 3.46 -13.53
N ARG A 294 -13.20 4.34 -14.55
CA ARG A 294 -12.65 4.03 -15.87
C ARG A 294 -11.12 4.00 -15.86
N VAL A 295 -10.49 4.87 -15.09
CA VAL A 295 -9.01 4.83 -14.92
C VAL A 295 -8.60 3.52 -14.26
N ALA A 296 -9.34 3.06 -13.24
CA ALA A 296 -9.12 1.75 -12.62
C ALA A 296 -9.30 0.62 -13.63
N GLN A 297 -10.39 0.63 -14.41
CA GLN A 297 -10.65 -0.38 -15.46
C GLN A 297 -9.53 -0.45 -16.50
N LEU A 298 -9.03 0.71 -16.96
CA LEU A 298 -7.87 0.77 -17.85
C LEU A 298 -6.64 0.12 -17.22
N GLY A 299 -6.40 0.36 -15.92
CA GLY A 299 -5.32 -0.28 -15.18
C GLY A 299 -5.45 -1.81 -15.14
N PHE A 300 -6.63 -2.34 -14.80
CA PHE A 300 -6.89 -3.79 -14.81
C PHE A 300 -6.75 -4.41 -16.20
N THR A 301 -7.26 -3.73 -17.24
CA THR A 301 -7.16 -4.20 -18.63
C THR A 301 -5.70 -4.23 -19.08
N LEU A 302 -4.93 -3.18 -18.79
CA LEU A 302 -3.51 -3.11 -19.13
C LEU A 302 -2.71 -4.20 -18.40
N ALA A 303 -3.03 -4.45 -17.12
CA ALA A 303 -2.44 -5.56 -16.36
C ALA A 303 -2.78 -6.92 -16.99
N ALA A 304 -4.02 -7.14 -17.42
CA ALA A 304 -4.41 -8.37 -18.11
C ALA A 304 -3.68 -8.56 -19.45
N VAL A 305 -3.51 -7.48 -20.23
CA VAL A 305 -2.73 -7.49 -21.48
C VAL A 305 -1.27 -7.81 -21.21
N GLY A 306 -0.65 -7.18 -20.20
CA GLY A 306 0.72 -7.50 -19.78
C GLY A 306 0.86 -8.97 -19.38
N MET A 307 -0.11 -9.50 -18.62
CA MET A 307 -0.15 -10.89 -18.20
C MET A 307 -0.21 -11.86 -19.39
N LEU A 308 -1.01 -11.56 -20.41
CA LEU A 308 -1.04 -12.34 -21.66
C LEU A 308 0.30 -12.25 -22.40
N GLY A 309 0.94 -11.07 -22.36
CA GLY A 309 2.27 -10.86 -22.90
C GLY A 309 3.34 -11.72 -22.22
N GLU A 310 3.24 -11.96 -20.91
CA GLU A 310 4.16 -12.85 -20.18
C GLU A 310 4.14 -14.28 -20.74
N VAL A 311 2.98 -14.75 -21.17
CA VAL A 311 2.86 -16.08 -21.81
C VAL A 311 3.36 -16.06 -23.24
N ALA A 312 2.89 -15.08 -24.03
CA ALA A 312 3.20 -15.01 -25.45
C ALA A 312 4.70 -14.79 -25.72
N LEU A 313 5.40 -14.12 -24.81
CA LEU A 313 6.79 -13.73 -24.92
C LEU A 313 7.72 -14.47 -23.93
N SER A 314 7.21 -15.52 -23.27
CA SER A 314 7.90 -16.28 -22.22
C SER A 314 9.22 -16.93 -22.65
N GLY A 315 9.42 -17.15 -23.95
CA GLY A 315 10.62 -17.77 -24.52
C GLY A 315 11.86 -16.87 -24.49
N THR A 316 11.75 -15.57 -24.17
CA THR A 316 12.87 -14.64 -24.20
C THR A 316 12.84 -13.67 -23.01
N ILE A 317 14.02 -13.36 -22.45
CA ILE A 317 14.12 -12.35 -21.36
C ILE A 317 13.61 -10.96 -21.81
N PRO A 318 13.97 -10.42 -22.97
CA PRO A 318 13.42 -9.15 -23.44
C PRO A 318 11.89 -9.15 -23.56
N GLY A 319 11.31 -10.27 -23.97
CA GLY A 319 9.86 -10.45 -24.05
C GLY A 319 9.20 -10.39 -22.67
N LEU A 320 9.72 -11.14 -21.69
CA LEU A 320 9.25 -11.09 -20.30
C LEU A 320 9.41 -9.69 -19.70
N VAL A 321 10.52 -8.99 -19.99
CA VAL A 321 10.72 -7.60 -19.54
C VAL A 321 9.64 -6.68 -20.12
N ALA A 322 9.39 -6.75 -21.42
CA ALA A 322 8.39 -5.91 -22.08
C ALA A 322 6.98 -6.17 -21.50
N ALA A 323 6.62 -7.43 -21.32
CA ALA A 323 5.35 -7.85 -20.73
C ALA A 323 5.21 -7.38 -19.27
N SER A 324 6.26 -7.56 -18.45
CA SER A 324 6.30 -7.07 -17.06
C SER A 324 6.14 -5.56 -16.96
N ILE A 325 6.74 -4.78 -17.86
CA ILE A 325 6.57 -3.32 -17.91
C ILE A 325 5.10 -2.97 -18.12
N VAL A 326 4.42 -3.63 -19.08
CA VAL A 326 3.00 -3.39 -19.36
C VAL A 326 2.12 -3.80 -18.17
N TYR A 327 2.39 -4.96 -17.58
CA TYR A 327 1.68 -5.45 -16.41
C TYR A 327 1.79 -4.49 -15.22
N VAL A 328 3.02 -4.10 -14.89
CA VAL A 328 3.30 -3.18 -13.76
C VAL A 328 2.70 -1.80 -14.00
N ALA A 329 2.70 -1.30 -15.24
CA ALA A 329 2.01 -0.06 -15.61
C ALA A 329 0.51 -0.14 -15.32
N GLY A 330 -0.13 -1.27 -15.63
CA GLY A 330 -1.53 -1.52 -15.30
C GLY A 330 -1.80 -1.49 -13.80
N VAL A 331 -0.99 -2.19 -13.02
CA VAL A 331 -1.07 -2.19 -11.54
C VAL A 331 -0.86 -0.79 -10.98
N ALA A 332 0.11 -0.04 -11.51
CA ALA A 332 0.42 1.33 -11.09
C ALA A 332 -0.71 2.33 -11.37
N LEU A 333 -1.54 2.11 -12.38
CA LEU A 333 -2.77 2.88 -12.62
C LEU A 333 -3.91 2.41 -11.70
N ALA A 334 -4.08 1.10 -11.52
CA ALA A 334 -5.22 0.54 -10.79
C ALA A 334 -5.14 0.83 -9.28
N VAL A 335 -3.98 0.66 -8.63
CA VAL A 335 -3.85 0.79 -7.16
C VAL A 335 -4.31 2.16 -6.65
N PRO A 336 -3.75 3.31 -7.11
CA PRO A 336 -4.18 4.61 -6.61
C PRO A 336 -5.62 4.95 -7.00
N SER A 337 -6.10 4.45 -8.14
CA SER A 337 -7.50 4.63 -8.55
C SER A 337 -8.46 3.92 -7.60
N MET A 338 -8.14 2.69 -7.18
CA MET A 338 -8.92 1.94 -6.20
C MET A 338 -8.89 2.61 -4.82
N ILE A 339 -7.75 3.14 -4.39
CA ILE A 339 -7.63 3.91 -3.15
C ILE A 339 -8.63 5.08 -3.14
N ASN A 340 -8.69 5.85 -4.24
CA ASN A 340 -9.63 6.96 -4.37
C ASN A 340 -11.09 6.49 -4.32
N LEU A 341 -11.45 5.42 -5.06
CA LEU A 341 -12.81 4.88 -5.09
C LEU A 341 -13.28 4.41 -3.71
N TYR A 342 -12.42 3.77 -2.92
CA TYR A 342 -12.74 3.41 -1.53
C TYR A 342 -12.95 4.64 -0.64
N GLY A 343 -12.09 5.65 -0.79
CA GLY A 343 -12.23 6.91 -0.06
C GLY A 343 -13.52 7.66 -0.37
N GLU A 344 -13.98 7.63 -1.63
CA GLU A 344 -15.24 8.20 -2.06
C GLU A 344 -16.43 7.39 -1.55
N ALA A 345 -16.40 6.06 -1.72
CA ALA A 345 -17.49 5.16 -1.31
C ALA A 345 -17.72 5.14 0.21
N ALA A 346 -16.68 5.35 0.99
CA ALA A 346 -16.76 5.35 2.46
C ALA A 346 -17.03 6.74 3.06
N ALA A 347 -17.23 7.79 2.27
CA ALA A 347 -17.51 9.12 2.80
C ALA A 347 -18.77 9.12 3.68
N PRO A 348 -18.78 9.86 4.81
CA PRO A 348 -17.75 10.77 5.32
C PRO A 348 -16.57 10.06 6.03
N ASN A 349 -16.64 8.75 6.30
CA ASN A 349 -15.70 7.96 7.08
C ASN A 349 -14.51 7.46 6.22
N ARG A 350 -13.85 8.36 5.49
CA ARG A 350 -12.78 8.03 4.54
C ARG A 350 -11.64 7.21 5.17
N GLY A 351 -11.29 7.49 6.43
CA GLY A 351 -10.26 6.74 7.16
C GLY A 351 -10.57 5.25 7.28
N SER A 352 -11.82 4.92 7.61
CA SER A 352 -12.29 3.53 7.65
C SER A 352 -12.28 2.88 6.25
N GLY A 353 -12.64 3.65 5.20
CA GLY A 353 -12.55 3.19 3.81
C GLY A 353 -11.11 2.82 3.42
N MET A 354 -10.13 3.63 3.85
CA MET A 354 -8.70 3.36 3.61
C MET A 354 -8.22 2.12 4.38
N ALA A 355 -8.72 1.89 5.60
CA ALA A 355 -8.41 0.68 6.36
C ALA A 355 -8.96 -0.58 5.67
N VAL A 356 -10.20 -0.54 5.18
CA VAL A 356 -10.80 -1.64 4.40
C VAL A 356 -10.06 -1.86 3.08
N ASN A 357 -9.71 -0.79 2.37
CA ASN A 357 -8.88 -0.85 1.15
C ASN A 357 -7.58 -1.63 1.39
N GLY A 358 -6.80 -1.23 2.41
CA GLY A 358 -5.55 -1.91 2.76
C GLY A 358 -5.80 -3.37 3.18
N PHE A 359 -6.80 -3.63 4.00
CA PHE A 359 -7.17 -4.99 4.42
C PHE A 359 -7.41 -5.90 3.23
N ILE A 360 -8.28 -5.52 2.30
CA ILE A 360 -8.62 -6.31 1.11
C ILE A 360 -7.42 -6.51 0.20
N LEU A 361 -6.63 -5.45 -0.03
CA LEU A 361 -5.44 -5.51 -0.87
C LEU A 361 -4.44 -6.57 -0.35
N PHE A 362 -4.19 -6.58 0.96
CA PHE A 362 -3.22 -7.50 1.56
C PHE A 362 -3.76 -8.89 1.85
N ILE A 363 -5.08 -9.10 1.90
CA ILE A 363 -5.66 -10.45 1.76
C ILE A 363 -5.27 -11.03 0.39
N GLY A 364 -5.36 -10.25 -0.69
CA GLY A 364 -4.86 -10.66 -2.00
C GLY A 364 -3.38 -11.05 -1.97
N ALA A 365 -2.54 -10.24 -1.31
CA ALA A 365 -1.11 -10.55 -1.15
C ALA A 365 -0.85 -11.85 -0.38
N SER A 366 -1.72 -12.24 0.55
CA SER A 366 -1.58 -13.48 1.32
C SER A 366 -1.96 -14.73 0.53
N ILE A 367 -2.90 -14.60 -0.41
CA ILE A 367 -3.36 -15.67 -1.29
C ILE A 367 -2.41 -15.86 -2.49
N GLY A 368 -1.81 -14.76 -2.97
CA GLY A 368 -0.95 -14.76 -4.16
C GLY A 368 0.15 -15.82 -4.19
N PRO A 369 0.97 -15.96 -3.14
CA PRO A 369 2.03 -16.97 -3.09
C PRO A 369 1.49 -18.40 -3.17
N ILE A 370 0.34 -18.65 -2.53
CA ILE A 370 -0.32 -19.98 -2.53
C ILE A 370 -0.74 -20.35 -3.95
N ILE A 371 -1.43 -19.43 -4.66
CA ILE A 371 -1.84 -19.64 -6.05
C ILE A 371 -0.61 -19.78 -6.96
N GLY A 372 0.37 -18.89 -6.80
CA GLY A 372 1.59 -18.89 -7.61
C GLY A 372 2.46 -20.14 -7.44
N SER A 373 2.42 -20.80 -6.27
CA SER A 373 3.13 -22.05 -6.02
C SER A 373 2.32 -23.31 -6.39
N ALA A 374 0.99 -23.24 -6.24
CA ALA A 374 0.12 -24.37 -6.50
C ALA A 374 -0.15 -24.64 -7.99
N ILE A 375 -0.17 -23.58 -8.81
CA ILE A 375 -0.42 -23.71 -10.25
C ILE A 375 0.92 -23.83 -10.98
N THR A 376 1.21 -25.06 -11.46
CA THR A 376 2.41 -25.33 -12.25
C THR A 376 2.27 -24.82 -13.69
N GLY A 377 3.32 -24.16 -14.18
CA GLY A 377 3.36 -23.61 -15.54
C GLY A 377 2.81 -22.18 -15.65
N LEU A 378 3.63 -21.30 -16.25
CA LEU A 378 3.32 -19.88 -16.39
C LEU A 378 2.02 -19.63 -17.18
N SER A 379 1.75 -20.42 -18.22
CA SER A 379 0.53 -20.28 -19.04
C SER A 379 -0.74 -20.59 -18.25
N SER A 380 -0.77 -21.69 -17.49
CA SER A 380 -1.92 -22.05 -16.65
C SER A 380 -2.19 -20.98 -15.58
N LEU A 381 -1.13 -20.51 -14.92
CA LEU A 381 -1.22 -19.44 -13.94
C LEU A 381 -1.77 -18.15 -14.57
N ALA A 382 -1.23 -17.75 -15.72
CA ALA A 382 -1.66 -16.54 -16.40
C ALA A 382 -3.13 -16.57 -16.82
N ILE A 383 -3.64 -17.70 -17.32
CA ILE A 383 -5.07 -17.84 -17.67
C ILE A 383 -5.96 -17.56 -16.46
N VAL A 384 -5.62 -18.12 -15.30
CA VAL A 384 -6.38 -17.89 -14.06
C VAL A 384 -6.30 -16.40 -13.66
N LEU A 385 -5.11 -15.82 -13.69
CA LEU A 385 -4.91 -14.42 -13.27
C LEU A 385 -5.56 -13.43 -14.24
N VAL A 386 -5.52 -13.69 -15.55
CA VAL A 386 -6.25 -12.88 -16.56
C VAL A 386 -7.75 -12.93 -16.32
N GLY A 387 -8.29 -14.13 -16.03
CA GLY A 387 -9.70 -14.28 -15.68
C GLY A 387 -10.09 -13.45 -14.46
N LEU A 388 -9.26 -13.45 -13.41
CA LEU A 388 -9.47 -12.64 -12.21
C LEU A 388 -9.38 -11.13 -12.51
N LEU A 389 -8.39 -10.67 -13.29
CA LEU A 389 -8.25 -9.27 -13.69
C LEU A 389 -9.41 -8.80 -14.58
N ALA A 390 -9.90 -9.66 -15.49
CA ALA A 390 -11.09 -9.37 -16.30
C ALA A 390 -12.34 -9.25 -15.43
N LEU A 391 -12.54 -10.18 -14.49
CA LEU A 391 -13.63 -10.09 -13.50
C LEU A 391 -13.56 -8.79 -12.69
N ALA A 392 -12.36 -8.40 -12.27
CA ALA A 392 -12.13 -7.13 -11.58
C ALA A 392 -12.53 -5.92 -12.43
N ALA A 393 -12.11 -5.87 -13.69
CA ALA A 393 -12.49 -4.80 -14.61
C ALA A 393 -14.01 -4.75 -14.84
N LEU A 394 -14.66 -5.90 -14.94
CA LEU A 394 -16.12 -6.00 -15.11
C LEU A 394 -16.88 -5.56 -13.84
N SER A 395 -16.42 -5.94 -12.65
CA SER A 395 -17.07 -5.56 -11.39
C SER A 395 -17.14 -4.04 -11.22
N LEU A 396 -16.11 -3.32 -11.67
CA LEU A 396 -16.06 -1.87 -11.61
C LEU A 396 -17.13 -1.17 -12.50
N SER A 397 -17.67 -1.86 -13.51
CA SER A 397 -18.77 -1.34 -14.32
C SER A 397 -20.06 -1.17 -13.52
N GLY A 398 -20.23 -1.93 -12.43
CA GLY A 398 -21.38 -1.82 -11.52
C GLY A 398 -21.32 -0.62 -10.57
N VAL A 399 -20.15 -0.08 -10.29
CA VAL A 399 -19.95 1.00 -9.31
C VAL A 399 -20.77 2.26 -9.64
N PRO A 400 -20.77 2.81 -10.88
CA PRO A 400 -21.58 3.98 -11.20
C PRO A 400 -23.10 3.75 -11.06
N VAL A 401 -23.55 2.52 -11.31
CA VAL A 401 -24.97 2.14 -11.22
C VAL A 401 -25.43 2.16 -9.75
N LEU A 402 -24.60 1.59 -8.85
CA LEU A 402 -24.91 1.56 -7.43
C LEU A 402 -24.86 2.95 -6.80
N ASN A 403 -23.90 3.79 -7.19
CA ASN A 403 -23.83 5.18 -6.70
C ASN A 403 -25.04 6.01 -7.11
N ARG A 404 -25.57 5.82 -8.32
CA ARG A 404 -26.82 6.49 -8.76
C ARG A 404 -28.03 6.06 -7.95
N LYS A 405 -28.16 4.76 -7.65
CA LYS A 405 -29.26 4.25 -6.81
C LYS A 405 -29.19 4.78 -5.39
N ALA A 406 -28.00 4.83 -4.79
CA ALA A 406 -27.81 5.37 -3.44
C ALA A 406 -28.08 6.89 -3.35
N ALA A 407 -27.93 7.64 -4.44
CA ALA A 407 -28.26 9.07 -4.48
C ALA A 407 -29.77 9.35 -4.68
N GLN A 408 -30.57 8.33 -5.02
CA GLN A 408 -32.01 8.41 -5.27
C GLN A 408 -32.85 7.86 -4.09
N SER A 409 -32.24 7.16 -3.17
CA SER A 409 -32.83 6.64 -1.91
C SER A 409 -32.56 7.60 -0.73
#